data_0ea83d5d0cff5cdc2a1ebf0e1189537a
#
_entry.id   0ea83d5d0cff5cdc2a1ebf0e1189537a
#
_cell.length_a   1.000
_cell.length_b   1.000
_cell.length_c   1.000
_cell.angle_alpha   90.00
_cell.angle_beta   90.00
_cell.angle_gamma   90.00
#
_symmetry.space_group_name_H-M   'P 1'
#
loop_
_entity.id
_entity.type
_entity.pdbx_description
1 polymer ?
#
loop_
_entity_poly.entity_id
_entity_poly.type
_entity_poly.pdbx_seq_one_letter_code
_entity_poly.pdbx_strand_id
1 'polypeptide(L)'
;MIVTGFPHQVGGHFGLLTCAGHVCKPLNQREFAFYSQIDARLAPFTARCCGRVRVNLTDHLDGSLTMRTDSPVDCHIGNSRNTCNIPTFDDESGGDANDSMTFRIKKCGKVEAERAVNTFAGQCQSKIVQKLLKGYDRWFVLLEDVVAKYKRPCVVDLKMGTRQYGDDASAQKRQRQTQKCRASTSATMGVRMVGMQLYDTTSDSYSYINKYDGRLMDAHSFNGSLQQFLAVAGLPRIRKLLSRLQDLKQTLSISEGYRFFSSSILVAFDGAVEAEDDLQAVVPSSRANRKRKRSSSFSSDEEQELLDASEEAEVASTSDISVRMIDFAHSTFTGFLNDRIYTGMDDGYLLGIDSLLRLIKSFIADNDSEDDRTG
;
A
#
# COMPACT_ATOMS: atom_id res chain seq x y z
N MET A 1 -17.87 10.66 9.52
CA MET A 1 -17.59 9.25 9.23
C MET A 1 -16.79 8.65 10.37
N ILE A 2 -16.92 7.35 10.64
CA ILE A 2 -16.17 6.65 11.69
C ILE A 2 -14.72 6.47 11.24
N VAL A 3 -13.78 6.63 12.18
CA VAL A 3 -12.34 6.42 12.00
C VAL A 3 -11.89 5.32 12.95
N THR A 4 -11.19 4.32 12.44
CA THR A 4 -10.67 3.18 13.21
C THR A 4 -9.17 2.99 12.99
N GLY A 5 -8.55 2.03 13.66
CA GLY A 5 -7.15 1.68 13.41
C GLY A 5 -7.00 0.94 12.08
N PHE A 6 -5.92 1.23 11.32
CA PHE A 6 -5.60 0.52 10.08
C PHE A 6 -4.89 -0.81 10.39
N PRO A 7 -5.49 -1.97 10.10
CA PRO A 7 -4.99 -3.26 10.57
C PRO A 7 -3.69 -3.72 9.91
N HIS A 8 -3.46 -3.33 8.65
CA HIS A 8 -2.36 -3.85 7.81
C HIS A 8 -1.10 -2.98 7.82
N GLN A 9 -0.90 -2.18 8.88
CA GLN A 9 0.30 -1.38 9.02
C GLN A 9 1.51 -2.25 9.42
N VAL A 10 2.47 -2.43 8.51
CA VAL A 10 3.69 -3.22 8.74
C VAL A 10 4.91 -2.36 9.06
N GLY A 11 4.91 -1.08 8.66
CA GLY A 11 6.05 -0.18 8.80
C GLY A 11 5.68 1.21 9.33
N GLY A 12 6.61 2.15 9.17
CA GLY A 12 6.40 3.55 9.54
C GLY A 12 6.74 3.89 10.99
N HIS A 13 6.60 5.19 11.31
CA HIS A 13 6.87 5.75 12.65
C HIS A 13 5.61 6.29 13.32
N PHE A 14 4.58 6.56 12.55
CA PHE A 14 3.28 7.06 12.97
C PHE A 14 2.23 5.98 12.82
N GLY A 15 1.24 5.98 13.69
CA GLY A 15 0.07 5.13 13.52
C GLY A 15 -0.73 5.58 12.31
N LEU A 16 -1.25 4.61 11.57
CA LEU A 16 -2.19 4.85 10.49
C LEU A 16 -3.59 4.51 10.96
N LEU A 17 -4.56 5.34 10.59
CA LEU A 17 -5.97 5.10 10.83
C LEU A 17 -6.65 4.81 9.49
N THR A 18 -7.88 4.36 9.52
CA THR A 18 -8.69 4.15 8.31
C THR A 18 -10.04 4.85 8.42
N CYS A 19 -10.54 5.36 7.29
CA CYS A 19 -11.83 6.01 7.19
C CYS A 19 -12.36 5.87 5.76
N ALA A 20 -13.55 5.29 5.60
CA ALA A 20 -14.23 5.21 4.31
C ALA A 20 -13.32 4.74 3.16
N GLY A 21 -12.67 3.60 3.31
CA GLY A 21 -11.79 3.02 2.29
C GLY A 21 -10.48 3.78 2.03
N HIS A 22 -10.09 4.69 2.95
CA HIS A 22 -8.83 5.45 2.87
C HIS A 22 -7.94 5.17 4.06
N VAL A 23 -6.64 5.24 3.84
CA VAL A 23 -5.66 5.34 4.90
C VAL A 23 -5.52 6.79 5.33
N CYS A 24 -5.74 7.04 6.63
CA CYS A 24 -5.57 8.34 7.28
C CYS A 24 -4.18 8.39 7.94
N LYS A 25 -3.27 9.16 7.35
CA LYS A 25 -1.92 9.38 7.87
C LYS A 25 -1.82 10.76 8.51
N PRO A 26 -1.18 10.92 9.70
CA PRO A 26 -0.99 12.25 10.29
C PRO A 26 -0.40 13.22 9.27
N LEU A 27 -1.00 14.41 9.15
CA LEU A 27 -0.65 15.37 8.13
C LEU A 27 0.80 15.85 8.29
N ASN A 28 1.58 15.61 7.26
CA ASN A 28 2.85 16.28 7.03
C ASN A 28 2.66 17.22 5.83
N GLN A 29 2.79 18.52 6.03
CA GLN A 29 2.53 19.54 5.00
C GLN A 29 3.42 19.35 3.77
N ARG A 30 4.67 18.97 3.98
CA ARG A 30 5.62 18.71 2.90
C ARG A 30 5.21 17.48 2.07
N GLU A 31 4.81 16.40 2.73
CA GLU A 31 4.33 15.19 2.05
C GLU A 31 3.04 15.46 1.27
N PHE A 32 2.10 16.19 1.86
CA PHE A 32 0.86 16.59 1.20
C PHE A 32 1.14 17.47 -0.03
N ALA A 33 2.04 18.46 0.08
CA ALA A 33 2.46 19.28 -1.06
C ALA A 33 3.14 18.45 -2.15
N PHE A 34 3.94 17.44 -1.78
CA PHE A 34 4.60 16.56 -2.73
C PHE A 34 3.58 15.76 -3.55
N TYR A 35 2.59 15.13 -2.89
CA TYR A 35 1.50 14.43 -3.58
C TYR A 35 0.71 15.33 -4.54
N SER A 36 0.52 16.60 -4.16
CA SER A 36 -0.24 17.56 -4.98
C SER A 36 0.51 18.05 -6.22
N GLN A 37 1.82 17.88 -6.27
CA GLN A 37 2.71 18.44 -7.30
C GLN A 37 3.55 17.37 -8.01
N ILE A 38 3.36 16.10 -7.70
CA ILE A 38 4.11 15.00 -8.32
C ILE A 38 3.79 14.91 -9.83
N ASP A 39 4.79 14.60 -10.63
CA ASP A 39 4.66 14.40 -12.07
C ASP A 39 3.62 13.30 -12.39
N ALA A 40 2.77 13.55 -13.38
CA ALA A 40 1.72 12.62 -13.82
C ALA A 40 2.27 11.23 -14.22
N ARG A 41 3.52 11.17 -14.70
CA ARG A 41 4.20 9.90 -15.03
C ARG A 41 4.47 9.03 -13.81
N LEU A 42 4.63 9.62 -12.63
CA LEU A 42 4.84 8.92 -11.36
C LEU A 42 3.53 8.56 -10.65
N ALA A 43 2.42 9.22 -11.00
CA ALA A 43 1.11 8.99 -10.39
C ALA A 43 0.67 7.51 -10.40
N PRO A 44 0.87 6.71 -11.48
CA PRO A 44 0.52 5.28 -11.48
C PRO A 44 1.29 4.42 -10.46
N PHE A 45 2.41 4.95 -9.96
CA PHE A 45 3.28 4.27 -8.98
C PHE A 45 3.10 4.81 -7.56
N THR A 46 2.17 5.72 -7.30
CA THR A 46 1.91 6.26 -5.96
C THR A 46 0.50 5.93 -5.50
N ALA A 47 0.29 5.87 -4.19
CA ALA A 47 -1.06 5.88 -3.65
C ALA A 47 -1.72 7.23 -3.99
N ARG A 48 -2.97 7.23 -4.42
CA ARG A 48 -3.70 8.46 -4.72
C ARG A 48 -3.92 9.27 -3.45
N CYS A 49 -3.65 10.58 -3.52
CA CYS A 49 -3.95 11.51 -2.44
C CYS A 49 -5.35 12.12 -2.67
N CYS A 50 -6.29 11.78 -1.80
CA CYS A 50 -7.69 12.20 -1.89
C CYS A 50 -7.99 13.48 -1.08
N GLY A 51 -6.96 14.11 -0.51
CA GLY A 51 -7.11 15.34 0.25
C GLY A 51 -6.69 15.22 1.71
N ARG A 52 -7.31 16.01 2.56
CA ARG A 52 -7.03 16.02 4.01
C ARG A 52 -8.33 16.11 4.81
N VAL A 53 -8.32 15.52 6.00
CA VAL A 53 -9.48 15.48 6.89
C VAL A 53 -9.05 15.78 8.31
N ARG A 54 -9.96 16.36 9.09
CA ARG A 54 -9.78 16.56 10.52
C ARG A 54 -10.50 15.45 11.27
N VAL A 55 -9.82 14.84 12.25
CA VAL A 55 -10.35 13.78 13.10
C VAL A 55 -10.65 14.33 14.49
N ASN A 56 -11.86 14.18 14.94
CA ASN A 56 -12.30 14.45 16.30
C ASN A 56 -12.37 13.15 17.09
N LEU A 57 -12.01 13.26 18.35
CA LEU A 57 -12.03 12.15 19.29
C LEU A 57 -13.01 12.48 20.44
N THR A 58 -13.85 11.52 20.78
CA THR A 58 -14.76 11.56 21.93
C THR A 58 -14.37 10.43 22.87
N ASP A 59 -14.19 10.74 24.13
CA ASP A 59 -14.05 9.78 25.23
C ASP A 59 -15.38 9.51 25.90
N HIS A 60 -15.61 8.27 26.27
CA HIS A 60 -16.84 7.80 26.92
C HIS A 60 -16.56 7.38 28.36
N LEU A 61 -17.60 7.40 29.19
CA LEU A 61 -17.53 7.07 30.63
C LEU A 61 -16.97 5.66 30.90
N ASP A 62 -17.17 4.74 29.97
CA ASP A 62 -16.65 3.38 30.05
C ASP A 62 -15.17 3.26 29.63
N GLY A 63 -14.55 4.37 29.24
CA GLY A 63 -13.18 4.46 28.76
C GLY A 63 -13.01 4.13 27.28
N SER A 64 -14.05 3.78 26.54
CA SER A 64 -13.97 3.60 25.09
C SER A 64 -13.76 4.93 24.38
N LEU A 65 -13.10 4.91 23.21
CA LEU A 65 -12.81 6.08 22.41
C LEU A 65 -13.45 5.96 21.04
N THR A 66 -14.19 6.98 20.63
CA THR A 66 -14.76 7.09 19.28
C THR A 66 -14.06 8.20 18.51
N MET A 67 -13.65 7.92 17.28
CA MET A 67 -13.08 8.90 16.38
C MET A 67 -14.00 9.10 15.16
N ARG A 68 -14.18 10.37 14.77
CA ARG A 68 -15.00 10.74 13.61
C ARG A 68 -14.35 11.87 12.82
N THR A 69 -14.61 11.93 11.52
CA THR A 69 -14.21 13.06 10.68
C THR A 69 -15.22 14.21 10.81
N ASP A 70 -14.74 15.46 10.65
CA ASP A 70 -15.57 16.68 10.68
C ASP A 70 -16.48 16.79 9.46
N SER A 71 -16.02 16.29 8.32
CA SER A 71 -16.68 16.41 7.02
C SER A 71 -16.79 15.05 6.34
N PRO A 72 -17.74 14.86 5.43
CA PRO A 72 -17.71 13.73 4.52
C PRO A 72 -16.40 13.71 3.75
N VAL A 73 -15.87 12.51 3.49
CA VAL A 73 -14.73 12.33 2.60
C VAL A 73 -15.26 12.39 1.18
N ASP A 74 -15.01 13.50 0.48
CA ASP A 74 -15.36 13.65 -0.92
C ASP A 74 -14.14 13.35 -1.78
N CYS A 75 -14.14 12.20 -2.42
CA CYS A 75 -13.06 11.75 -3.32
C CYS A 75 -13.21 12.27 -4.75
N HIS A 76 -14.27 13.04 -5.04
CA HIS A 76 -14.60 13.47 -6.40
C HIS A 76 -13.96 14.79 -6.82
N ILE A 77 -12.98 15.30 -6.06
CA ILE A 77 -12.26 16.51 -6.44
C ILE A 77 -11.25 16.20 -7.54
N GLY A 78 -11.73 16.21 -8.76
CA GLY A 78 -10.94 16.09 -9.99
C GLY A 78 -11.58 15.14 -10.99
N ASN A 79 -11.85 15.63 -12.20
CA ASN A 79 -12.46 14.96 -13.36
C ASN A 79 -11.70 13.68 -13.85
N SER A 80 -11.47 12.72 -12.99
CA SER A 80 -10.83 11.46 -13.34
C SER A 80 -11.74 10.29 -12.96
N ARG A 81 -12.06 9.45 -13.94
CA ARG A 81 -12.99 8.32 -13.90
C ARG A 81 -12.57 7.14 -13.00
N ASN A 82 -11.69 7.35 -12.04
CA ASN A 82 -11.29 6.33 -11.06
C ASN A 82 -11.77 6.78 -9.68
N THR A 83 -12.97 6.41 -9.32
CA THR A 83 -13.48 6.48 -7.94
C THR A 83 -12.60 5.62 -7.03
N CYS A 84 -12.30 6.10 -5.82
CA CYS A 84 -11.85 5.20 -4.77
C CYS A 84 -12.96 4.18 -4.56
N ASN A 85 -12.66 2.89 -4.49
CA ASN A 85 -13.63 1.86 -4.11
C ASN A 85 -14.08 2.15 -2.68
N ILE A 86 -15.07 3.04 -2.56
CA ILE A 86 -15.78 3.29 -1.31
C ILE A 86 -16.86 2.20 -1.31
N PRO A 87 -16.90 1.31 -0.31
CA PRO A 87 -18.06 0.45 -0.12
C PRO A 87 -19.29 1.36 -0.05
N THR A 88 -20.22 1.20 -0.97
CA THR A 88 -21.51 1.89 -0.91
C THR A 88 -22.24 1.39 0.34
N PHE A 89 -22.69 2.32 1.18
CA PHE A 89 -23.30 2.06 2.49
C PHE A 89 -24.67 1.38 2.45
N ASP A 90 -25.10 0.81 1.34
CA ASP A 90 -26.37 0.10 1.20
C ASP A 90 -26.27 -1.41 1.45
N ASP A 91 -25.08 -1.92 1.75
CA ASP A 91 -24.91 -3.31 2.13
C ASP A 91 -24.92 -3.47 3.67
N GLU A 92 -26.12 -3.65 4.23
CA GLU A 92 -26.31 -4.25 5.57
C GLU A 92 -25.85 -5.72 5.63
N SER A 93 -25.14 -6.20 4.61
CA SER A 93 -24.52 -7.52 4.58
C SER A 93 -23.14 -7.47 5.21
N GLY A 94 -23.11 -7.45 6.55
CA GLY A 94 -22.22 -8.29 7.35
C GLY A 94 -20.73 -8.32 7.05
N GLY A 95 -20.07 -7.21 6.79
CA GLY A 95 -18.67 -7.08 7.16
C GLY A 95 -18.67 -6.95 8.70
N ASP A 96 -18.19 -7.98 9.40
CA ASP A 96 -18.19 -8.04 10.85
C ASP A 96 -17.68 -6.72 11.44
N ALA A 97 -18.59 -5.90 11.98
CA ALA A 97 -18.27 -4.74 12.82
C ALA A 97 -17.37 -5.15 14.01
N ASN A 98 -17.16 -6.44 14.16
CA ASN A 98 -16.37 -7.09 15.20
C ASN A 98 -14.86 -7.07 14.91
N ASP A 99 -14.43 -6.75 13.66
CA ASP A 99 -13.01 -6.82 13.24
C ASP A 99 -12.30 -5.44 13.22
N SER A 100 -13.02 -4.36 13.49
CA SER A 100 -12.46 -3.02 13.53
C SER A 100 -11.60 -2.79 14.76
N MET A 101 -10.35 -2.39 14.56
CA MET A 101 -9.45 -2.01 15.65
C MET A 101 -9.95 -0.73 16.33
N THR A 102 -10.37 -0.85 17.58
CA THR A 102 -10.87 0.24 18.44
C THR A 102 -9.85 0.60 19.51
N PHE A 103 -10.13 1.63 20.30
CA PHE A 103 -9.21 2.14 21.32
C PHE A 103 -9.92 2.38 22.64
N ARG A 104 -9.20 2.15 23.73
CA ARG A 104 -9.69 2.36 25.10
C ARG A 104 -8.65 3.06 25.97
N ILE A 105 -9.11 3.88 26.90
CA ILE A 105 -8.28 4.45 27.96
C ILE A 105 -8.21 3.47 29.13
N LYS A 106 -7.00 3.07 29.49
CA LYS A 106 -6.77 2.28 30.73
C LYS A 106 -6.86 3.17 31.98
N LYS A 107 -7.06 2.56 33.15
CA LYS A 107 -7.06 3.25 34.46
C LYS A 107 -5.80 4.12 34.69
N CYS A 108 -4.68 3.78 34.08
CA CYS A 108 -3.43 4.57 34.14
C CYS A 108 -3.40 5.75 33.14
N GLY A 109 -4.48 6.05 32.42
CA GLY A 109 -4.54 7.14 31.43
C GLY A 109 -3.87 6.86 30.07
N LYS A 110 -3.36 5.63 29.87
CA LYS A 110 -2.79 5.24 28.58
C LYS A 110 -3.85 4.70 27.63
N VAL A 111 -3.75 5.07 26.35
CA VAL A 111 -4.55 4.50 25.28
C VAL A 111 -3.98 3.16 24.85
N GLU A 112 -4.83 2.19 24.69
CA GLU A 112 -4.54 0.87 24.13
C GLU A 112 -5.47 0.55 22.98
N ALA A 113 -4.91 -0.11 21.95
CA ALA A 113 -5.70 -0.67 20.85
C ALA A 113 -6.35 -1.98 21.30
N GLU A 114 -7.64 -2.10 21.08
CA GLU A 114 -8.40 -3.33 21.24
C GLU A 114 -8.48 -4.08 19.91
N ARG A 115 -8.42 -5.41 19.94
CA ARG A 115 -8.50 -6.28 18.76
C ARG A 115 -7.40 -6.03 17.70
N ALA A 116 -6.22 -5.62 18.13
CA ALA A 116 -5.10 -5.42 17.22
C ALA A 116 -4.58 -6.78 16.72
N VAL A 117 -4.83 -7.11 15.47
CA VAL A 117 -4.27 -8.30 14.80
C VAL A 117 -2.75 -8.19 14.73
N ASN A 118 -2.24 -7.00 14.48
CA ASN A 118 -0.80 -6.68 14.47
C ASN A 118 -0.44 -5.82 15.69
N THR A 119 0.31 -6.39 16.63
CA THR A 119 0.76 -5.70 17.85
C THR A 119 1.55 -4.43 17.55
N PHE A 120 2.40 -4.43 16.51
CA PHE A 120 3.18 -3.27 16.11
C PHE A 120 2.27 -2.14 15.62
N ALA A 121 1.28 -2.44 14.77
CA ALA A 121 0.27 -1.49 14.31
C ALA A 121 -0.49 -0.89 15.50
N GLY A 122 -1.03 -1.73 16.38
CA GLY A 122 -1.75 -1.30 17.58
C GLY A 122 -0.94 -0.35 18.47
N GLN A 123 0.35 -0.63 18.69
CA GLN A 123 1.24 0.25 19.47
C GLN A 123 1.48 1.60 18.78
N CYS A 124 1.66 1.63 17.46
CA CYS A 124 1.86 2.87 16.70
C CYS A 124 0.60 3.75 16.74
N GLN A 125 -0.57 3.14 16.57
CA GLN A 125 -1.86 3.80 16.52
C GLN A 125 -2.29 4.30 17.91
N SER A 126 -2.09 3.52 18.96
CA SER A 126 -2.33 3.96 20.34
C SER A 126 -1.57 5.26 20.68
N LYS A 127 -0.36 5.44 20.17
CA LYS A 127 0.40 6.69 20.33
C LYS A 127 -0.24 7.88 19.62
N ILE A 128 -0.81 7.68 18.43
CA ILE A 128 -1.54 8.74 17.71
C ILE A 128 -2.82 9.10 18.43
N VAL A 129 -3.61 8.10 18.81
CA VAL A 129 -4.87 8.32 19.55
C VAL A 129 -4.60 9.00 20.90
N GLN A 130 -3.51 8.61 21.59
CA GLN A 130 -3.05 9.31 22.82
C GLN A 130 -2.70 10.79 22.57
N LYS A 131 -2.15 11.13 21.40
CA LYS A 131 -1.90 12.54 21.02
C LYS A 131 -3.20 13.28 20.74
N LEU A 132 -4.14 12.66 20.01
CA LEU A 132 -5.45 13.24 19.78
C LEU A 132 -6.19 13.51 21.09
N LEU A 133 -6.15 12.60 22.04
CA LEU A 133 -6.73 12.76 23.38
C LEU A 133 -6.14 13.97 24.11
N LYS A 134 -4.84 14.23 23.95
CA LYS A 134 -4.14 15.40 24.52
C LYS A 134 -4.37 16.69 23.75
N GLY A 135 -5.19 16.70 22.72
CA GLY A 135 -5.50 17.90 21.92
C GLY A 135 -4.44 18.30 20.87
N TYR A 136 -3.48 17.42 20.59
CA TYR A 136 -2.49 17.67 19.52
C TYR A 136 -3.15 17.66 18.13
N ASP A 137 -2.34 17.97 17.11
CA ASP A 137 -2.78 18.12 15.71
C ASP A 137 -3.72 16.99 15.26
N ARG A 138 -4.88 17.40 14.71
CA ARG A 138 -5.99 16.52 14.33
C ARG A 138 -6.14 16.35 12.82
N TRP A 139 -5.21 16.91 12.04
CA TRP A 139 -5.26 16.82 10.59
C TRP A 139 -4.55 15.57 10.07
N PHE A 140 -5.19 14.93 9.11
CA PHE A 140 -4.70 13.74 8.44
C PHE A 140 -4.77 13.93 6.92
N VAL A 141 -3.77 13.40 6.20
CA VAL A 141 -3.86 13.21 4.76
C VAL A 141 -4.63 11.92 4.49
N LEU A 142 -5.51 11.98 3.50
CA LEU A 142 -6.27 10.83 3.01
C LEU A 142 -5.55 10.24 1.81
N LEU A 143 -5.14 9.01 1.91
CA LEU A 143 -4.49 8.25 0.85
C LEU A 143 -5.36 7.06 0.47
N GLU A 144 -5.29 6.66 -0.80
CA GLU A 144 -5.87 5.42 -1.27
C GLU A 144 -5.43 4.25 -0.38
N ASP A 145 -6.38 3.44 0.06
CA ASP A 145 -6.06 2.16 0.70
C ASP A 145 -5.78 1.12 -0.39
N VAL A 146 -4.50 0.88 -0.64
CA VAL A 146 -4.05 -0.03 -1.70
C VAL A 146 -4.33 -1.51 -1.42
N VAL A 147 -4.77 -1.83 -0.21
CA VAL A 147 -5.10 -3.21 0.22
C VAL A 147 -6.60 -3.42 0.46
N ALA A 148 -7.43 -2.38 0.32
CA ALA A 148 -8.88 -2.45 0.60
C ALA A 148 -9.61 -3.55 -0.19
N LYS A 149 -9.12 -3.89 -1.39
CA LYS A 149 -9.70 -4.93 -2.25
C LYS A 149 -9.27 -6.36 -1.88
N TYR A 150 -8.29 -6.53 -1.00
CA TYR A 150 -7.75 -7.84 -0.63
C TYR A 150 -8.41 -8.38 0.64
N LYS A 151 -8.84 -9.64 0.60
CA LYS A 151 -9.47 -10.32 1.76
C LYS A 151 -8.44 -10.66 2.84
N ARG A 152 -7.27 -11.11 2.44
CA ARG A 152 -6.15 -11.50 3.32
C ARG A 152 -4.85 -10.84 2.81
N PRO A 153 -4.66 -9.53 3.00
CA PRO A 153 -3.54 -8.83 2.43
C PRO A 153 -2.18 -9.37 2.89
N CYS A 154 -1.35 -9.79 1.96
CA CYS A 154 0.09 -9.94 2.14
C CYS A 154 0.75 -8.62 1.75
N VAL A 155 1.63 -8.09 2.61
CA VAL A 155 2.20 -6.75 2.43
C VAL A 155 3.68 -6.76 2.78
N VAL A 156 4.52 -6.12 1.96
CA VAL A 156 5.91 -5.81 2.31
C VAL A 156 6.20 -4.32 2.08
N ASP A 157 6.81 -3.67 3.08
CA ASP A 157 7.32 -2.29 3.03
C ASP A 157 8.84 -2.34 2.87
N LEU A 158 9.33 -1.89 1.72
CA LEU A 158 10.73 -1.88 1.31
C LEU A 158 11.24 -0.43 1.26
N LYS A 159 12.04 -0.04 2.23
CA LYS A 159 12.62 1.31 2.26
C LYS A 159 13.74 1.44 1.27
N MET A 160 13.60 2.44 0.38
CA MET A 160 14.45 2.61 -0.78
C MET A 160 15.53 3.67 -0.57
N GLY A 161 16.61 3.52 -1.31
CA GLY A 161 17.70 4.49 -1.39
C GLY A 161 18.77 4.33 -0.32
N THR A 162 19.91 4.94 -0.61
CA THR A 162 21.11 4.95 0.26
C THR A 162 21.15 6.15 1.21
N ARG A 163 20.23 7.12 1.06
CA ARG A 163 20.09 8.29 1.93
C ARG A 163 18.70 8.34 2.54
N GLN A 164 18.63 8.38 3.89
CA GLN A 164 17.39 8.26 4.65
C GLN A 164 17.05 9.54 5.44
N TYR A 165 17.35 10.73 4.90
CA TYR A 165 17.05 12.04 5.50
C TYR A 165 16.93 13.13 4.44
N GLY A 166 16.06 14.09 4.67
CA GLY A 166 15.87 15.27 3.81
C GLY A 166 16.95 16.33 4.04
N ASP A 167 16.91 17.39 3.24
CA ASP A 167 17.88 18.51 3.31
C ASP A 167 17.71 19.34 4.58
N ASP A 168 16.51 19.37 5.14
CA ASP A 168 16.11 20.01 6.39
C ASP A 168 16.65 19.32 7.65
N ALA A 169 17.28 18.16 7.51
CA ALA A 169 17.73 17.39 8.65
C ALA A 169 18.91 18.07 9.37
N SER A 170 18.84 18.14 10.70
CA SER A 170 19.97 18.59 11.53
C SER A 170 21.20 17.68 11.38
N ALA A 171 22.40 18.21 11.66
CA ALA A 171 23.64 17.44 11.59
C ALA A 171 23.56 16.13 12.39
N GLN A 172 22.98 16.17 13.59
CA GLN A 172 22.78 14.99 14.43
C GLN A 172 21.82 13.99 13.79
N LYS A 173 20.72 14.45 13.16
CA LYS A 173 19.77 13.57 12.43
C LYS A 173 20.46 12.93 11.23
N ARG A 174 21.23 13.70 10.45
CA ARG A 174 22.02 13.19 9.30
C ARG A 174 22.98 12.09 9.74
N GLN A 175 23.77 12.34 10.77
CA GLN A 175 24.73 11.37 11.31
C GLN A 175 24.04 10.06 11.73
N ARG A 176 22.98 10.16 12.54
CA ARG A 176 22.22 8.97 12.98
C ARG A 176 21.61 8.17 11.83
N GLN A 177 21.06 8.85 10.83
CA GLN A 177 20.46 8.16 9.68
C GLN A 177 21.53 7.54 8.77
N THR A 178 22.67 8.20 8.58
CA THR A 178 23.80 7.64 7.85
C THR A 178 24.33 6.38 8.53
N GLN A 179 24.49 6.39 9.86
CA GLN A 179 24.91 5.20 10.62
C GLN A 179 23.92 4.04 10.47
N LYS A 180 22.58 4.30 10.55
CA LYS A 180 21.56 3.30 10.35
C LYS A 180 21.57 2.73 8.92
N CYS A 181 21.82 3.58 7.93
CA CYS A 181 21.93 3.14 6.54
C CYS A 181 23.13 2.21 6.37
N ARG A 182 24.31 2.61 6.88
CA ARG A 182 25.54 1.81 6.82
C ARG A 182 25.44 0.47 7.53
N ALA A 183 24.65 0.38 8.60
CA ALA A 183 24.42 -0.84 9.39
C ALA A 183 23.28 -1.72 8.84
N SER A 184 22.81 -1.49 7.62
CA SER A 184 21.71 -2.24 7.01
C SER A 184 21.97 -2.46 5.52
N THR A 185 21.16 -3.28 4.86
CA THR A 185 21.23 -3.53 3.41
C THR A 185 21.04 -2.28 2.55
N SER A 186 20.52 -1.16 3.11
CA SER A 186 20.38 0.12 2.39
C SER A 186 21.71 0.62 1.81
N ALA A 187 22.84 0.40 2.49
CA ALA A 187 24.13 0.91 2.02
C ALA A 187 24.65 0.18 0.77
N THR A 188 24.46 -1.12 0.71
CA THR A 188 25.04 -1.99 -0.33
C THR A 188 24.04 -2.33 -1.43
N MET A 189 22.77 -2.43 -1.07
CA MET A 189 21.70 -2.85 -1.98
C MET A 189 20.75 -1.72 -2.36
N GLY A 190 20.84 -0.55 -1.72
CA GLY A 190 19.87 0.55 -1.92
C GLY A 190 18.45 0.23 -1.44
N VAL A 191 18.25 -0.87 -0.75
CA VAL A 191 16.94 -1.31 -0.23
C VAL A 191 17.10 -2.05 1.09
N ARG A 192 16.11 -1.91 1.99
CA ARG A 192 15.99 -2.71 3.21
C ARG A 192 14.52 -2.97 3.56
N MET A 193 14.26 -4.06 4.24
CA MET A 193 12.92 -4.35 4.77
C MET A 193 12.58 -3.42 5.95
N VAL A 194 11.38 -2.86 5.94
CA VAL A 194 10.81 -2.08 7.05
C VAL A 194 9.79 -2.90 7.80
N GLY A 195 9.03 -3.70 7.07
CA GLY A 195 8.06 -4.61 7.64
C GLY A 195 7.46 -5.51 6.60
N MET A 196 6.92 -6.63 7.05
CA MET A 196 6.23 -7.59 6.21
C MET A 196 5.08 -8.23 6.99
N GLN A 197 3.99 -8.49 6.31
CA GLN A 197 2.86 -9.27 6.76
C GLN A 197 2.59 -10.34 5.71
N LEU A 198 2.58 -11.60 6.11
CA LEU A 198 2.25 -12.74 5.26
C LEU A 198 1.09 -13.50 5.86
N TYR A 199 0.10 -13.81 5.06
CA TYR A 199 -0.99 -14.70 5.41
C TYR A 199 -0.62 -16.15 5.05
N ASP A 200 -0.85 -17.06 5.97
CA ASP A 200 -0.71 -18.50 5.79
C ASP A 200 -2.11 -19.13 5.74
N THR A 201 -2.47 -19.66 4.59
CA THR A 201 -3.76 -20.33 4.36
C THR A 201 -3.92 -21.60 5.18
N THR A 202 -2.82 -22.27 5.53
CA THR A 202 -2.87 -23.53 6.28
C THR A 202 -3.24 -23.30 7.74
N SER A 203 -2.68 -22.25 8.35
CA SER A 203 -2.93 -21.93 9.75
C SER A 203 -3.99 -20.83 9.95
N ASP A 204 -4.59 -20.29 8.88
CA ASP A 204 -5.49 -19.13 8.88
C ASP A 204 -4.95 -17.99 9.75
N SER A 205 -3.68 -17.68 9.61
CA SER A 205 -3.00 -16.73 10.47
C SER A 205 -1.97 -15.89 9.73
N TYR A 206 -1.57 -14.77 10.35
CA TYR A 206 -0.55 -13.87 9.83
C TYR A 206 0.78 -14.05 10.54
N SER A 207 1.86 -14.07 9.78
CA SER A 207 3.21 -13.87 10.27
C SER A 207 3.69 -12.44 9.97
N TYR A 208 4.56 -11.89 10.84
CA TYR A 208 4.99 -10.51 10.77
C TYR A 208 6.50 -10.37 10.92
N ILE A 209 7.10 -9.49 10.11
CA ILE A 209 8.42 -8.93 10.33
C ILE A 209 8.23 -7.45 10.66
N ASN A 210 8.75 -6.99 11.77
CA ASN A 210 8.66 -5.59 12.16
C ASN A 210 9.95 -4.81 11.79
N LYS A 211 9.91 -3.47 11.92
CA LYS A 211 11.03 -2.59 11.53
C LYS A 211 12.34 -2.80 12.32
N TYR A 212 12.28 -3.43 13.47
CA TYR A 212 13.48 -3.70 14.26
C TYR A 212 14.20 -4.90 13.69
N ASP A 213 13.44 -5.96 13.35
CA ASP A 213 13.94 -7.17 12.70
C ASP A 213 14.50 -6.84 11.31
N GLY A 214 13.72 -6.13 10.48
CA GLY A 214 14.15 -5.74 9.13
C GLY A 214 15.41 -4.85 9.09
N ARG A 215 15.68 -4.08 10.16
CA ARG A 215 16.90 -3.28 10.26
C ARG A 215 18.14 -4.11 10.55
N LEU A 216 17.98 -5.23 11.22
CA LEU A 216 19.09 -6.12 11.61
C LEU A 216 19.44 -7.12 10.50
N MET A 217 18.64 -7.22 9.46
CA MET A 217 18.89 -8.11 8.33
C MET A 217 20.17 -7.75 7.60
N ASP A 218 21.01 -8.74 7.36
CA ASP A 218 22.05 -8.72 6.35
C ASP A 218 21.48 -9.09 4.95
N ALA A 219 22.32 -9.16 3.93
CA ALA A 219 21.88 -9.49 2.57
C ALA A 219 21.26 -10.90 2.45
N HIS A 220 21.75 -11.85 3.23
CA HIS A 220 21.26 -13.23 3.20
C HIS A 220 19.87 -13.34 3.82
N SER A 221 19.68 -12.81 5.03
CA SER A 221 18.39 -12.83 5.73
C SER A 221 17.34 -11.94 5.04
N PHE A 222 17.75 -10.82 4.42
CA PHE A 222 16.88 -10.02 3.57
C PHE A 222 16.38 -10.84 2.36
N ASN A 223 17.30 -11.51 1.65
CA ASN A 223 16.94 -12.35 0.51
C ASN A 223 16.01 -13.49 0.93
N GLY A 224 16.30 -14.21 2.01
CA GLY A 224 15.44 -15.28 2.51
C GLY A 224 14.03 -14.83 2.86
N SER A 225 13.89 -13.65 3.50
CA SER A 225 12.57 -13.09 3.80
C SER A 225 11.83 -12.61 2.53
N LEU A 226 12.56 -12.06 1.56
CA LEU A 226 11.97 -11.70 0.26
C LEU A 226 11.49 -12.96 -0.50
N GLN A 227 12.28 -14.02 -0.51
CA GLN A 227 11.90 -15.30 -1.13
C GLN A 227 10.64 -15.90 -0.50
N GLN A 228 10.49 -15.83 0.83
CA GLN A 228 9.23 -16.24 1.49
C GLN A 228 8.03 -15.44 0.98
N PHE A 229 8.17 -14.11 0.83
CA PHE A 229 7.10 -13.26 0.27
C PHE A 229 6.76 -13.65 -1.17
N LEU A 230 7.79 -13.88 -1.99
CA LEU A 230 7.63 -14.28 -3.40
C LEU A 230 7.00 -15.66 -3.53
N ALA A 231 7.38 -16.62 -2.71
CA ALA A 231 6.81 -17.97 -2.72
C ALA A 231 5.30 -17.96 -2.46
N VAL A 232 4.84 -17.14 -1.49
CA VAL A 232 3.39 -16.96 -1.21
C VAL A 232 2.68 -16.21 -2.35
N ALA A 233 3.37 -15.30 -3.03
CA ALA A 233 2.79 -14.55 -4.16
C ALA A 233 2.51 -15.43 -5.38
N GLY A 234 3.36 -16.43 -5.65
CA GLY A 234 3.28 -17.30 -6.83
C GLY A 234 3.81 -16.64 -8.12
N LEU A 235 4.26 -17.47 -9.06
CA LEU A 235 4.95 -17.02 -10.28
C LEU A 235 4.15 -16.00 -11.13
N PRO A 236 2.83 -16.12 -11.34
CA PRO A 236 2.08 -15.13 -12.12
C PRO A 236 2.16 -13.72 -11.54
N ARG A 237 1.97 -13.57 -10.21
CA ARG A 237 2.10 -12.27 -9.54
C ARG A 237 3.54 -11.76 -9.54
N ILE A 238 4.52 -12.66 -9.44
CA ILE A 238 5.94 -12.30 -9.46
C ILE A 238 6.35 -11.75 -10.84
N ARG A 239 5.86 -12.34 -11.93
CA ARG A 239 6.09 -11.82 -13.29
C ARG A 239 5.47 -10.42 -13.47
N LYS A 240 4.27 -10.17 -12.93
CA LYS A 240 3.65 -8.83 -12.90
C LYS A 240 4.45 -7.85 -12.02
N LEU A 241 4.92 -8.28 -10.84
CA LEU A 241 5.80 -7.48 -9.98
C LEU A 241 7.07 -7.06 -10.72
N LEU A 242 7.71 -8.00 -11.41
CA LEU A 242 8.91 -7.75 -12.21
C LEU A 242 8.64 -6.67 -13.27
N SER A 243 7.57 -6.81 -14.05
CA SER A 243 7.15 -5.83 -15.06
C SER A 243 6.91 -4.45 -14.43
N ARG A 244 6.13 -4.36 -13.36
CA ARG A 244 5.83 -3.09 -12.68
C ARG A 244 7.07 -2.40 -12.13
N LEU A 245 8.05 -3.14 -11.61
CA LEU A 245 9.33 -2.58 -11.16
C LEU A 245 10.20 -2.12 -12.33
N GLN A 246 10.14 -2.78 -13.48
CA GLN A 246 10.83 -2.35 -14.71
C GLN A 246 10.23 -1.04 -15.24
N ASP A 247 8.90 -0.93 -15.29
CA ASP A 247 8.19 0.30 -15.69
C ASP A 247 8.52 1.46 -14.74
N LEU A 248 8.53 1.19 -13.43
CA LEU A 248 8.94 2.18 -12.43
C LEU A 248 10.40 2.61 -12.64
N LYS A 249 11.32 1.65 -12.87
CA LYS A 249 12.72 1.98 -13.16
C LYS A 249 12.84 2.88 -14.38
N GLN A 250 12.14 2.56 -15.46
CA GLN A 250 12.15 3.38 -16.69
C GLN A 250 11.65 4.80 -16.40
N THR A 251 10.54 4.94 -15.67
CA THR A 251 10.00 6.25 -15.29
C THR A 251 10.98 7.05 -14.44
N LEU A 252 11.60 6.42 -13.45
CA LEU A 252 12.60 7.08 -12.59
C LEU A 252 13.88 7.47 -13.34
N SER A 253 14.27 6.70 -14.35
CA SER A 253 15.46 6.99 -15.17
C SER A 253 15.33 8.25 -16.04
N ILE A 254 14.11 8.76 -16.23
CA ILE A 254 13.83 10.02 -16.94
C ILE A 254 13.31 11.11 -15.99
N SER A 255 13.22 10.84 -14.69
CA SER A 255 12.73 11.79 -13.67
C SER A 255 13.91 12.60 -13.09
N GLU A 256 14.48 13.50 -13.94
CA GLU A 256 15.60 14.33 -13.55
C GLU A 256 15.25 15.28 -12.40
N GLY A 257 16.19 15.45 -11.47
CA GLY A 257 16.05 16.35 -10.33
C GLY A 257 15.20 15.82 -9.18
N TYR A 258 14.51 14.70 -9.35
CA TYR A 258 13.80 14.04 -8.25
C TYR A 258 14.75 13.38 -7.25
N ARG A 259 14.38 13.43 -5.96
CA ARG A 259 15.01 12.68 -4.88
C ARG A 259 13.93 12.15 -3.94
N PHE A 260 13.90 10.84 -3.75
CA PHE A 260 12.88 10.15 -2.95
C PHE A 260 13.44 9.73 -1.59
N PHE A 261 14.12 10.66 -0.91
CA PHE A 261 14.75 10.38 0.37
C PHE A 261 13.76 9.83 1.40
N SER A 262 14.10 8.70 2.00
CA SER A 262 13.28 8.06 3.03
C SER A 262 11.93 7.53 2.56
N SER A 263 11.67 7.44 1.27
CA SER A 263 10.46 6.79 0.77
C SER A 263 10.59 5.28 0.73
N SER A 264 9.49 4.59 0.51
CA SER A 264 9.42 3.14 0.45
C SER A 264 8.68 2.69 -0.83
N ILE A 265 8.88 1.43 -1.22
CA ILE A 265 7.98 0.71 -2.11
C ILE A 265 7.15 -0.24 -1.25
N LEU A 266 5.83 -0.11 -1.34
CA LEU A 266 4.87 -1.05 -0.78
C LEU A 266 4.46 -2.02 -1.88
N VAL A 267 4.61 -3.32 -1.60
CA VAL A 267 4.09 -4.39 -2.47
C VAL A 267 3.02 -5.14 -1.71
N ALA A 268 1.87 -5.37 -2.34
CA ALA A 268 0.77 -6.07 -1.70
C ALA A 268 -0.02 -6.93 -2.70
N PHE A 269 -0.57 -8.05 -2.22
CA PHE A 269 -1.46 -8.94 -2.95
C PHE A 269 -2.41 -9.66 -1.98
N ASP A 270 -3.45 -10.32 -2.51
CA ASP A 270 -4.36 -11.14 -1.70
C ASP A 270 -3.79 -12.54 -1.45
N GLY A 271 -3.47 -12.85 -0.20
CA GLY A 271 -2.98 -14.17 0.21
C GLY A 271 -4.06 -15.25 0.32
N ALA A 272 -5.35 -14.88 0.27
CA ALA A 272 -6.45 -15.86 0.30
C ALA A 272 -6.70 -16.53 -1.05
N VAL A 273 -6.12 -16.00 -2.13
CA VAL A 273 -6.37 -16.44 -3.51
C VAL A 273 -5.06 -16.92 -4.11
N GLU A 274 -5.05 -18.14 -4.64
CA GLU A 274 -3.92 -18.65 -5.42
C GLU A 274 -3.77 -17.84 -6.72
N ALA A 275 -2.55 -17.65 -7.18
CA ALA A 275 -2.28 -16.94 -8.41
C ALA A 275 -2.53 -17.87 -9.61
N GLU A 276 -3.44 -17.49 -10.50
CA GLU A 276 -3.71 -18.20 -11.76
C GLU A 276 -3.01 -17.48 -12.92
N ASP A 277 -2.56 -18.26 -13.92
CA ASP A 277 -2.02 -17.71 -15.15
C ASP A 277 -3.15 -17.17 -16.02
N ASP A 278 -3.09 -15.90 -16.40
CA ASP A 278 -4.07 -15.23 -17.27
C ASP A 278 -4.20 -15.89 -18.67
N LEU A 279 -3.31 -16.85 -19.00
CA LEU A 279 -3.35 -17.58 -20.28
C LEU A 279 -4.50 -18.59 -20.39
N GLN A 280 -5.18 -18.95 -19.29
CA GLN A 280 -6.34 -19.87 -19.32
C GLN A 280 -7.69 -19.16 -19.42
N ALA A 281 -7.73 -17.83 -19.29
CA ALA A 281 -8.98 -17.06 -19.31
C ALA A 281 -9.55 -16.81 -20.73
N VAL A 282 -8.90 -17.27 -21.82
CA VAL A 282 -9.35 -17.07 -23.20
C VAL A 282 -9.72 -18.40 -23.85
N VAL A 283 -10.74 -19.08 -23.32
CA VAL A 283 -11.49 -20.10 -24.08
C VAL A 283 -12.98 -19.82 -23.89
N PRO A 284 -13.66 -19.19 -24.86
CA PRO A 284 -15.11 -19.11 -24.81
C PRO A 284 -15.67 -20.54 -25.06
N SER A 285 -16.33 -21.09 -24.06
CA SER A 285 -17.07 -22.35 -24.21
C SER A 285 -18.24 -22.16 -25.17
N SER A 286 -17.98 -22.28 -26.45
CA SER A 286 -19.00 -22.39 -27.48
C SER A 286 -19.53 -23.82 -27.55
N ARG A 287 -20.58 -24.12 -26.78
CA ARG A 287 -21.57 -25.18 -27.11
C ARG A 287 -22.81 -25.06 -26.24
N ALA A 288 -23.77 -24.29 -26.68
CA ALA A 288 -25.19 -24.53 -26.36
C ALA A 288 -26.03 -24.39 -27.60
N ASN A 289 -26.70 -25.48 -27.91
CA ASN A 289 -27.55 -25.79 -29.04
C ASN A 289 -28.61 -24.72 -29.33
N ARG A 290 -28.60 -24.21 -30.55
CA ARG A 290 -29.68 -23.45 -31.16
C ARG A 290 -30.85 -24.37 -31.58
N LYS A 291 -32.00 -24.26 -30.93
CA LYS A 291 -33.30 -24.62 -31.53
C LYS A 291 -34.02 -23.33 -31.93
N ARG A 292 -34.22 -23.20 -33.25
CA ARG A 292 -35.01 -22.15 -33.91
C ARG A 292 -36.48 -22.21 -33.49
N LYS A 293 -37.08 -21.05 -33.18
CA LYS A 293 -38.45 -20.75 -33.58
C LYS A 293 -38.58 -19.30 -34.05
N ARG A 294 -39.14 -19.12 -35.22
CA ARG A 294 -39.49 -17.83 -35.87
C ARG A 294 -40.70 -17.22 -35.18
N SER A 295 -40.76 -15.90 -34.98
CA SER A 295 -41.78 -15.02 -35.61
C SER A 295 -41.67 -13.57 -35.14
N SER A 296 -41.62 -12.69 -36.13
CA SER A 296 -42.19 -11.34 -36.30
C SER A 296 -41.93 -10.20 -35.32
N SER A 297 -41.17 -9.22 -35.82
CA SER A 297 -41.41 -7.76 -35.91
C SER A 297 -41.91 -6.97 -34.70
N PHE A 298 -41.11 -6.04 -34.16
CA PHE A 298 -41.31 -4.59 -34.20
C PHE A 298 -40.10 -3.86 -33.57
N SER A 299 -39.83 -2.71 -34.14
CA SER A 299 -38.70 -1.80 -33.86
C SER A 299 -38.77 -1.15 -32.51
N SER A 300 -37.60 -0.95 -31.86
CA SER A 300 -37.22 0.34 -31.28
C SER A 300 -35.77 0.32 -30.73
N ASP A 301 -35.03 1.27 -31.21
CA ASP A 301 -33.59 1.48 -30.96
C ASP A 301 -33.28 2.08 -29.58
N GLU A 302 -34.11 1.90 -28.56
CA GLU A 302 -33.93 2.50 -27.20
C GLU A 302 -33.69 1.49 -26.08
N GLU A 303 -33.73 0.18 -26.34
CA GLU A 303 -33.46 -0.84 -25.32
C GLU A 303 -32.02 -1.42 -25.32
N GLN A 304 -31.18 -0.99 -26.24
CA GLN A 304 -29.81 -1.50 -26.39
C GLN A 304 -28.74 -0.70 -25.59
N GLU A 305 -29.09 0.51 -25.12
CA GLU A 305 -28.19 1.33 -24.29
C GLU A 305 -28.30 1.09 -22.76
N LEU A 306 -29.25 0.28 -22.31
CA LEU A 306 -29.49 0.00 -20.88
C LEU A 306 -28.97 -1.36 -20.42
N LEU A 307 -28.40 -2.19 -21.30
CA LEU A 307 -27.86 -3.51 -20.95
C LEU A 307 -26.34 -3.58 -20.91
N ASP A 308 -25.63 -2.53 -21.35
CA ASP A 308 -24.16 -2.46 -21.30
C ASP A 308 -23.63 -1.69 -20.07
N ALA A 309 -24.50 -1.30 -19.14
CA ALA A 309 -24.11 -0.58 -17.91
C ALA A 309 -24.10 -1.45 -16.64
N SER A 310 -24.37 -2.74 -16.75
CA SER A 310 -24.32 -3.68 -15.62
C SER A 310 -23.30 -4.77 -15.92
N GLU A 311 -22.30 -4.88 -15.03
CA GLU A 311 -21.26 -5.91 -14.94
C GLU A 311 -19.87 -5.55 -15.47
N GLU A 312 -19.33 -4.40 -15.06
CA GLU A 312 -17.90 -4.28 -14.78
C GLU A 312 -17.67 -4.07 -13.27
N ALA A 313 -18.19 -4.97 -12.45
CA ALA A 313 -17.51 -5.29 -11.22
C ALA A 313 -16.19 -5.94 -11.65
N GLU A 314 -15.11 -5.18 -11.61
CA GLU A 314 -13.75 -5.64 -11.87
C GLU A 314 -13.46 -6.74 -10.84
N VAL A 315 -13.74 -7.99 -11.22
CA VAL A 315 -13.30 -9.16 -10.46
C VAL A 315 -11.78 -9.02 -10.40
N ALA A 316 -11.24 -8.72 -9.23
CA ALA A 316 -9.81 -8.58 -9.04
C ALA A 316 -9.16 -9.83 -9.61
N SER A 317 -8.37 -9.68 -10.69
CA SER A 317 -7.66 -10.81 -11.31
C SER A 317 -6.89 -11.53 -10.23
N THR A 318 -6.98 -12.86 -10.19
CA THR A 318 -6.28 -13.71 -9.22
C THR A 318 -4.77 -13.48 -9.21
N SER A 319 -4.23 -12.93 -10.29
CA SER A 319 -2.83 -12.52 -10.42
C SER A 319 -2.55 -11.04 -10.09
N ASP A 320 -3.49 -10.33 -9.45
CA ASP A 320 -3.29 -8.92 -9.11
C ASP A 320 -2.24 -8.72 -8.01
N ILE A 321 -1.35 -7.75 -8.23
CA ILE A 321 -0.33 -7.31 -7.30
C ILE A 321 -0.16 -5.80 -7.35
N SER A 322 -0.23 -5.15 -6.20
CA SER A 322 -0.04 -3.71 -6.08
C SER A 322 1.43 -3.35 -5.81
N VAL A 323 1.95 -2.36 -6.52
CA VAL A 323 3.28 -1.77 -6.29
C VAL A 323 3.12 -0.27 -6.17
N ARG A 324 3.43 0.31 -5.01
CA ARG A 324 3.25 1.75 -4.74
C ARG A 324 4.45 2.34 -4.01
N MET A 325 4.92 3.47 -4.50
CA MET A 325 5.82 4.36 -3.76
C MET A 325 5.03 5.07 -2.66
N ILE A 326 5.55 5.11 -1.46
CA ILE A 326 4.93 5.73 -0.28
C ILE A 326 5.96 6.52 0.54
N ASP A 327 5.48 7.37 1.48
CA ASP A 327 6.32 8.09 2.45
C ASP A 327 7.20 9.21 1.84
N PHE A 328 6.57 10.26 1.28
CA PHE A 328 7.28 11.35 0.61
C PHE A 328 7.65 12.55 1.50
N ALA A 329 7.59 12.41 2.83
CA ALA A 329 7.87 13.52 3.76
C ALA A 329 9.27 14.17 3.61
N HIS A 330 10.21 13.51 2.96
CA HIS A 330 11.56 14.00 2.69
C HIS A 330 11.93 14.01 1.21
N SER A 331 10.97 13.70 0.34
CA SER A 331 11.18 13.73 -1.10
C SER A 331 11.17 15.16 -1.63
N THR A 332 11.83 15.35 -2.77
CA THR A 332 11.97 16.66 -3.42
C THR A 332 12.17 16.51 -4.92
N PHE A 333 11.97 17.61 -5.64
CA PHE A 333 12.30 17.76 -7.06
C PHE A 333 12.65 19.22 -7.37
N THR A 334 13.15 19.49 -8.54
CA THR A 334 13.54 20.85 -8.97
C THR A 334 12.35 21.82 -8.88
N GLY A 335 12.50 22.88 -8.09
CA GLY A 335 11.46 23.89 -7.85
C GLY A 335 10.49 23.58 -6.72
N PHE A 336 10.63 22.44 -6.04
CA PHE A 336 9.77 22.08 -4.92
C PHE A 336 10.15 22.81 -3.63
N LEU A 337 9.23 23.64 -3.09
CA LEU A 337 9.34 24.33 -1.78
C LEU A 337 10.68 25.05 -1.53
N ASN A 338 11.33 25.58 -2.56
CA ASN A 338 12.67 26.19 -2.49
C ASN A 338 13.77 25.27 -1.94
N ASP A 339 13.62 23.96 -2.13
CA ASP A 339 14.63 22.99 -1.77
C ASP A 339 15.89 23.11 -2.63
N ARG A 340 16.94 22.40 -2.21
CA ARG A 340 18.15 22.26 -3.00
C ARG A 340 17.82 21.66 -4.36
N ILE A 341 18.35 22.27 -5.42
CA ILE A 341 18.27 21.76 -6.79
C ILE A 341 19.23 20.57 -6.93
N TYR A 342 18.70 19.49 -7.47
CA TYR A 342 19.45 18.29 -7.83
C TYR A 342 19.48 18.13 -9.35
N THR A 343 20.56 17.58 -9.87
CA THR A 343 20.72 17.19 -11.26
C THR A 343 20.81 15.68 -11.37
N GLY A 344 20.39 15.12 -12.50
CA GLY A 344 20.35 13.68 -12.73
C GLY A 344 19.29 12.95 -11.90
N MET A 345 19.31 11.65 -11.96
CA MET A 345 18.34 10.75 -11.30
C MET A 345 18.72 10.49 -9.84
N ASP A 346 17.82 9.80 -9.11
CA ASP A 346 18.10 9.29 -7.76
C ASP A 346 18.82 7.93 -7.84
N ASP A 347 20.15 7.97 -8.00
CA ASP A 347 20.99 6.76 -8.13
C ASP A 347 20.83 5.80 -6.95
N GLY A 348 20.63 6.35 -5.74
CA GLY A 348 20.42 5.52 -4.55
C GLY A 348 19.10 4.74 -4.59
N TYR A 349 18.05 5.34 -5.12
CA TYR A 349 16.75 4.69 -5.32
C TYR A 349 16.83 3.66 -6.46
N LEU A 350 17.45 4.01 -7.58
CA LEU A 350 17.66 3.12 -8.73
C LEU A 350 18.48 1.89 -8.34
N LEU A 351 19.53 2.04 -7.52
CA LEU A 351 20.28 0.90 -6.97
C LEU A 351 19.35 -0.07 -6.22
N GLY A 352 18.40 0.46 -5.44
CA GLY A 352 17.42 -0.36 -4.72
C GLY A 352 16.52 -1.14 -5.67
N ILE A 353 16.02 -0.50 -6.73
CA ILE A 353 15.20 -1.18 -7.74
C ILE A 353 16.01 -2.24 -8.47
N ASP A 354 17.26 -1.96 -8.86
CA ASP A 354 18.13 -2.93 -9.55
C ASP A 354 18.41 -4.14 -8.68
N SER A 355 18.60 -3.95 -7.39
CA SER A 355 18.76 -5.04 -6.45
C SER A 355 17.50 -5.92 -6.35
N LEU A 356 16.31 -5.32 -6.30
CA LEU A 356 15.04 -6.07 -6.29
C LEU A 356 14.84 -6.82 -7.60
N LEU A 357 15.04 -6.17 -8.76
CA LEU A 357 14.91 -6.80 -10.07
C LEU A 357 15.84 -8.03 -10.20
N ARG A 358 17.08 -7.93 -9.72
CA ARG A 358 18.03 -9.03 -9.75
C ARG A 358 17.56 -10.20 -8.90
N LEU A 359 17.12 -9.95 -7.65
CA LEU A 359 16.65 -10.98 -6.73
C LEU A 359 15.39 -11.68 -7.25
N ILE A 360 14.44 -10.91 -7.79
CA ILE A 360 13.19 -11.46 -8.35
C ILE A 360 13.49 -12.30 -9.59
N LYS A 361 14.38 -11.86 -10.49
CA LYS A 361 14.78 -12.64 -11.66
C LYS A 361 15.48 -13.95 -11.27
N SER A 362 16.35 -13.93 -10.24
CA SER A 362 16.97 -15.14 -9.72
C SER A 362 15.90 -16.11 -9.19
N PHE A 363 14.93 -15.61 -8.40
CA PHE A 363 13.85 -16.46 -7.88
C PHE A 363 13.03 -17.12 -9.01
N ILE A 364 12.69 -16.37 -10.07
CA ILE A 364 11.96 -16.92 -11.22
C ILE A 364 12.80 -18.02 -11.91
N ALA A 365 14.08 -17.77 -12.18
CA ALA A 365 14.95 -18.73 -12.85
C ALA A 365 15.14 -20.02 -12.05
N ASP A 366 15.24 -19.91 -10.71
CA ASP A 366 15.38 -21.07 -9.83
C ASP A 366 14.11 -21.94 -9.87
N ASN A 367 12.91 -21.33 -9.89
CA ASN A 367 11.64 -22.04 -9.92
C ASN A 367 11.29 -22.60 -11.31
N ASP A 368 11.56 -21.86 -12.40
CA ASP A 368 11.33 -22.35 -13.77
C ASP A 368 12.23 -23.59 -14.07
N SER A 369 13.41 -23.71 -13.45
CA SER A 369 14.31 -24.85 -13.60
C SER A 369 13.90 -26.10 -12.80
N GLU A 370 13.07 -25.97 -11.77
CA GLU A 370 12.52 -27.09 -11.00
C GLU A 370 11.35 -27.75 -11.74
N ASP A 371 10.48 -26.95 -12.39
CA ASP A 371 9.36 -27.45 -13.18
C ASP A 371 9.84 -28.30 -14.38
N ASP A 372 10.93 -27.92 -15.05
CA ASP A 372 11.53 -28.68 -16.16
C ASP A 372 12.15 -30.01 -15.73
N ARG A 373 12.45 -30.23 -14.44
CA ARG A 373 13.03 -31.48 -13.90
C ARG A 373 11.99 -32.46 -13.41
N THR A 374 10.76 -32.02 -13.20
CA THR A 374 9.65 -32.82 -12.65
C THR A 374 8.63 -33.24 -13.69
N GLY A 375 8.71 -32.74 -14.93
CA GLY A 375 7.88 -33.08 -16.11
C GLY A 375 8.61 -34.03 -17.02
#